data_f8591fbe0dd689c8079cfa912d360eec
#
_entry.id   f8591fbe0dd689c8079cfa912d360eec
#
_cell.length_a   1.000
_cell.length_b   1.000
_cell.length_c   1.000
_cell.angle_alpha   90.00
_cell.angle_beta   90.00
_cell.angle_gamma   90.00
#
_symmetry.space_group_name_H-M   'P 1'
#
loop_
_entity.id
_entity.type
_entity.pdbx_description
1 polymer ?
#
loop_
_entity_poly.entity_id
_entity_poly.type
_entity_poly.pdbx_seq_one_letter_code
_entity_poly.pdbx_strand_id
1 'polypeptide(L)'
;MDSIYLHLGCGDRKFDGFVNIDAMPGADMQLDLTQPLPWQQGSVSGIYSEHFIEHITQAQAIRLLHECRRILQPGGVVRIATPDLAQVVADYTNRYTHPEYLRFGMDWIDNPGEQLNMAMHWWGHQWLYDEEELSRIGRMVGLNVKARCKIGESTDPIFRGREHRALSGLIIEFEKPDRRLKADDQPLVTIAIPAYNPTFFRQALESALSQTHTNLEVLICDDCPGKDIKKILSEYQKVDKRIRYLKNPAKTAGKNFGRDNYMRCYREARGEFIKFLNDDDLLARNCVQRMLAAFTLADDITLVTSRRQPIDENGDYLPDVGATEAPVAEDAIIEGLSLGEHILTKGKNIIGEPTSVLFRKLELADVRPDPMSMDGKPLMGVSDLAMWLHLMAKGSAIYLVEPLSFFRRHKNQVQQVHGAAMHDLAQQGWAVLQYAWKRWGLMI
;
A
#
# COMPACT_ATOMS: atom_id res chain seq x y z
N MET A 1 1.78 -4.80 30.17
CA MET A 1 0.78 -5.77 29.67
C MET A 1 1.54 -7.03 29.33
N ASP A 2 1.00 -8.20 29.66
CA ASP A 2 1.64 -9.47 29.32
C ASP A 2 1.66 -9.63 27.81
N SER A 3 2.76 -10.18 27.27
CA SER A 3 2.90 -10.42 25.84
C SER A 3 1.94 -11.49 25.38
N ILE A 4 1.12 -11.21 24.37
CA ILE A 4 0.18 -12.17 23.78
C ILE A 4 0.80 -12.77 22.53
N TYR A 5 0.91 -14.10 22.50
CA TYR A 5 1.36 -14.85 21.33
C TYR A 5 0.24 -15.76 20.82
N LEU A 6 0.06 -15.84 19.51
CA LEU A 6 -0.98 -16.66 18.89
C LEU A 6 -0.35 -17.75 18.03
N HIS A 7 -0.93 -18.95 18.10
CA HIS A 7 -0.63 -20.07 17.21
C HIS A 7 -1.86 -20.35 16.35
N LEU A 8 -1.82 -19.97 15.08
CA LEU A 8 -2.93 -20.08 14.14
C LEU A 8 -2.85 -21.41 13.37
N GLY A 9 -3.96 -22.13 13.31
CA GLY A 9 -4.03 -23.45 12.68
C GLY A 9 -3.22 -24.49 13.46
N CYS A 10 -3.42 -24.54 14.80
CA CYS A 10 -2.58 -25.34 15.68
C CYS A 10 -2.80 -26.86 15.52
N GLY A 11 -3.91 -27.29 14.93
CA GLY A 11 -4.25 -28.70 14.87
C GLY A 11 -4.27 -29.33 16.25
N ASP A 12 -3.60 -30.46 16.36
CA ASP A 12 -3.40 -31.21 17.61
C ASP A 12 -2.18 -30.72 18.41
N ARG A 13 -1.36 -29.82 17.87
CA ARG A 13 -0.13 -29.34 18.49
C ARG A 13 -0.30 -27.99 19.16
N LYS A 14 -0.24 -27.98 20.49
CA LYS A 14 -0.30 -26.76 21.28
C LYS A 14 1.08 -26.32 21.75
N PHE A 15 1.27 -25.00 21.82
CA PHE A 15 2.49 -24.40 22.39
C PHE A 15 2.18 -23.73 23.72
N ASP A 16 2.97 -24.03 24.74
CA ASP A 16 2.92 -23.30 25.99
C ASP A 16 3.29 -21.85 25.78
N GLY A 17 2.52 -20.95 26.42
CA GLY A 17 2.72 -19.51 26.30
C GLY A 17 2.09 -18.89 25.05
N PHE A 18 1.38 -19.68 24.23
CA PHE A 18 0.56 -19.22 23.10
C PHE A 18 -0.92 -19.47 23.36
N VAL A 19 -1.77 -18.61 22.79
CA VAL A 19 -3.17 -18.94 22.57
C VAL A 19 -3.24 -19.78 21.31
N ASN A 20 -3.55 -21.06 21.45
CA ASN A 20 -3.60 -22.03 20.35
C ASN A 20 -5.00 -22.03 19.72
N ILE A 21 -5.07 -21.76 18.43
CA ILE A 21 -6.30 -21.45 17.71
C ILE A 21 -6.45 -22.41 16.52
N ASP A 22 -7.63 -22.99 16.39
CA ASP A 22 -8.02 -23.84 15.25
C ASP A 22 -9.54 -23.83 15.10
N ALA A 23 -10.04 -24.23 13.94
CA ALA A 23 -11.45 -24.52 13.73
C ALA A 23 -11.88 -25.87 14.37
N MET A 24 -10.91 -26.77 14.61
CA MET A 24 -11.13 -28.09 15.17
C MET A 24 -11.28 -28.04 16.70
N PRO A 25 -12.06 -28.95 17.29
CA PRO A 25 -12.16 -29.11 18.75
C PRO A 25 -10.81 -29.43 19.38
N GLY A 26 -10.58 -28.89 20.59
CA GLY A 26 -9.37 -29.15 21.35
C GLY A 26 -8.36 -27.97 21.36
N ALA A 27 -8.50 -26.99 20.48
CA ALA A 27 -7.74 -25.74 20.56
C ALA A 27 -8.11 -24.97 21.86
N ASP A 28 -7.25 -24.00 22.27
CA ASP A 28 -7.59 -23.11 23.40
C ASP A 28 -8.72 -22.16 23.01
N MET A 29 -8.78 -21.80 21.73
CA MET A 29 -9.85 -21.00 21.14
C MET A 29 -10.25 -21.60 19.79
N GLN A 30 -11.53 -21.94 19.64
CA GLN A 30 -12.08 -22.47 18.39
C GLN A 30 -12.57 -21.31 17.52
N LEU A 31 -11.87 -21.02 16.41
CA LEU A 31 -12.18 -19.94 15.49
C LEU A 31 -11.99 -20.35 14.02
N ASP A 32 -12.84 -19.80 13.16
CA ASP A 32 -12.61 -19.77 11.72
C ASP A 32 -11.64 -18.63 11.39
N LEU A 33 -10.40 -18.97 11.04
CA LEU A 33 -9.33 -18.02 10.74
C LEU A 33 -9.51 -17.28 9.39
N THR A 34 -10.54 -17.59 8.63
CA THR A 34 -10.94 -16.83 7.45
C THR A 34 -11.83 -15.62 7.78
N GLN A 35 -12.26 -15.50 9.04
CA GLN A 35 -13.06 -14.40 9.57
C GLN A 35 -12.19 -13.39 10.33
N PRO A 36 -12.69 -12.17 10.60
CA PRO A 36 -11.98 -11.18 11.42
C PRO A 36 -11.56 -11.74 12.78
N LEU A 37 -10.32 -11.47 13.20
CA LEU A 37 -9.78 -11.97 14.46
C LEU A 37 -10.25 -11.11 15.66
N PRO A 38 -10.63 -11.71 16.81
CA PRO A 38 -11.28 -11.00 17.92
C PRO A 38 -10.29 -10.19 18.81
N TRP A 39 -9.10 -9.91 18.34
CA TRP A 39 -8.11 -9.10 19.06
C TRP A 39 -8.17 -7.63 18.62
N GLN A 40 -7.91 -6.74 19.58
CA GLN A 40 -7.80 -5.31 19.31
C GLN A 40 -6.55 -5.01 18.46
N GLN A 41 -6.61 -3.91 17.74
CA GLN A 41 -5.45 -3.41 16.99
C GLN A 41 -4.24 -3.22 17.90
N GLY A 42 -3.07 -3.73 17.49
CA GLY A 42 -1.82 -3.55 18.20
C GLY A 42 -1.72 -4.28 19.55
N SER A 43 -2.55 -5.30 19.82
CA SER A 43 -2.58 -6.01 21.11
C SER A 43 -1.74 -7.28 21.16
N VAL A 44 -1.27 -7.80 20.01
CA VAL A 44 -0.58 -9.09 19.89
C VAL A 44 0.92 -8.88 19.67
N SER A 45 1.76 -9.61 20.42
CA SER A 45 3.22 -9.48 20.34
C SER A 45 3.83 -10.31 19.21
N GLY A 46 3.24 -11.48 18.90
CA GLY A 46 3.72 -12.33 17.83
C GLY A 46 2.72 -13.42 17.45
N ILE A 47 2.85 -13.90 16.23
CA ILE A 47 1.96 -14.89 15.62
C ILE A 47 2.79 -15.97 14.96
N TYR A 48 2.44 -17.23 15.15
CA TYR A 48 3.01 -18.40 14.51
C TYR A 48 1.94 -19.18 13.76
N SER A 49 2.27 -19.67 12.58
CA SER A 49 1.41 -20.58 11.80
C SER A 49 2.27 -21.55 11.01
N GLU A 50 1.96 -22.85 11.08
CA GLU A 50 2.64 -23.90 10.32
C GLU A 50 1.61 -24.77 9.60
N HIS A 51 1.74 -24.92 8.28
CA HIS A 51 0.86 -25.73 7.44
C HIS A 51 -0.62 -25.37 7.60
N PHE A 52 -0.93 -24.07 7.51
CA PHE A 52 -2.31 -23.58 7.53
C PHE A 52 -2.64 -22.74 6.28
N ILE A 53 -1.73 -21.83 5.89
CA ILE A 53 -2.02 -20.82 4.84
C ILE A 53 -2.31 -21.46 3.47
N GLU A 54 -1.75 -22.63 3.20
CA GLU A 54 -2.02 -23.41 1.98
C GLU A 54 -3.40 -24.03 1.91
N HIS A 55 -4.11 -24.15 3.04
CA HIS A 55 -5.46 -24.73 3.12
C HIS A 55 -6.58 -23.72 2.85
N ILE A 56 -6.25 -22.45 2.68
CA ILE A 56 -7.21 -21.39 2.37
C ILE A 56 -6.91 -20.78 1.00
N THR A 57 -7.92 -20.14 0.39
CA THR A 57 -7.72 -19.45 -0.89
C THR A 57 -6.74 -18.28 -0.76
N GLN A 58 -6.09 -17.88 -1.87
CA GLN A 58 -5.20 -16.71 -1.87
C GLN A 58 -5.89 -15.46 -1.30
N ALA A 59 -7.15 -15.21 -1.64
CA ALA A 59 -7.92 -14.09 -1.12
C ALA A 59 -8.12 -14.15 0.41
N GLN A 60 -8.40 -15.33 0.96
CA GLN A 60 -8.51 -15.54 2.41
C GLN A 60 -7.15 -15.36 3.11
N ALA A 61 -6.06 -15.84 2.49
CA ALA A 61 -4.71 -15.65 3.03
C ALA A 61 -4.31 -14.17 3.09
N ILE A 62 -4.67 -13.38 2.07
CA ILE A 62 -4.43 -11.92 2.07
C ILE A 62 -5.21 -11.26 3.21
N ARG A 63 -6.48 -11.62 3.40
CA ARG A 63 -7.29 -11.12 4.55
C ARG A 63 -6.69 -11.52 5.89
N LEU A 64 -6.28 -12.77 6.04
CA LEU A 64 -5.65 -13.26 7.27
C LEU A 64 -4.36 -12.48 7.59
N LEU A 65 -3.50 -12.26 6.59
CA LEU A 65 -2.28 -11.47 6.78
C LEU A 65 -2.59 -10.00 7.11
N HIS A 66 -3.65 -9.42 6.52
CA HIS A 66 -4.13 -8.09 6.91
C HIS A 66 -4.59 -8.06 8.38
N GLU A 67 -5.37 -9.05 8.82
CA GLU A 67 -5.79 -9.19 10.21
C GLU A 67 -4.59 -9.40 11.15
N CYS A 68 -3.63 -10.25 10.77
CA CYS A 68 -2.38 -10.41 11.52
C CYS A 68 -1.66 -9.06 11.68
N ARG A 69 -1.52 -8.28 10.60
CA ARG A 69 -0.94 -6.92 10.68
C ARG A 69 -1.75 -6.01 11.60
N ARG A 70 -3.08 -6.03 11.50
CA ARG A 70 -3.95 -5.20 12.33
C ARG A 70 -3.73 -5.45 13.82
N ILE A 71 -3.75 -6.72 14.23
CA ILE A 71 -3.67 -7.10 15.64
C ILE A 71 -2.24 -7.05 16.21
N LEU A 72 -1.20 -7.20 15.38
CA LEU A 72 0.19 -7.10 15.83
C LEU A 72 0.51 -5.69 16.33
N GLN A 73 1.27 -5.63 17.42
CA GLN A 73 1.93 -4.39 17.87
C GLN A 73 3.04 -3.97 16.88
N PRO A 74 3.45 -2.70 16.84
CA PRO A 74 4.62 -2.28 16.08
C PRO A 74 5.86 -3.11 16.46
N GLY A 75 6.61 -3.61 15.47
CA GLY A 75 7.73 -4.54 15.66
C GLY A 75 7.32 -5.99 15.93
N GLY A 76 6.02 -6.27 16.12
CA GLY A 76 5.50 -7.64 16.25
C GLY A 76 5.71 -8.44 14.97
N VAL A 77 5.91 -9.76 15.13
CA VAL A 77 6.28 -10.67 14.04
C VAL A 77 5.19 -11.70 13.81
N VAL A 78 4.84 -11.93 12.54
CA VAL A 78 4.11 -13.14 12.12
C VAL A 78 5.06 -14.06 11.36
N ARG A 79 5.19 -15.29 11.86
CA ARG A 79 6.00 -16.35 11.26
C ARG A 79 5.08 -17.36 10.59
N ILE A 80 5.28 -17.54 9.28
CA ILE A 80 4.53 -18.49 8.44
C ILE A 80 5.49 -19.58 7.96
N ALA A 81 5.15 -20.83 8.21
CA ALA A 81 5.83 -22.00 7.70
C ALA A 81 4.84 -22.82 6.85
N THR A 82 5.21 -23.14 5.59
CA THR A 82 4.34 -23.80 4.60
C THR A 82 5.18 -24.61 3.61
N PRO A 83 4.61 -25.55 2.83
CA PRO A 83 5.33 -26.17 1.72
C PRO A 83 5.85 -25.13 0.73
N ASP A 84 7.06 -25.35 0.19
CA ASP A 84 7.67 -24.47 -0.80
C ASP A 84 7.32 -24.94 -2.21
N LEU A 85 6.51 -24.15 -2.94
CA LEU A 85 6.15 -24.44 -4.33
C LEU A 85 7.39 -24.58 -5.22
N ALA A 86 8.43 -23.78 -5.01
CA ALA A 86 9.65 -23.86 -5.79
C ALA A 86 10.36 -25.20 -5.55
N GLN A 87 10.39 -25.70 -4.31
CA GLN A 87 10.93 -27.02 -3.98
C GLN A 87 10.08 -28.14 -4.60
N VAL A 88 8.75 -28.04 -4.51
CA VAL A 88 7.82 -29.04 -5.11
C VAL A 88 8.02 -29.16 -6.62
N VAL A 89 8.21 -28.03 -7.32
CA VAL A 89 8.51 -28.01 -8.76
C VAL A 89 9.90 -28.58 -9.06
N ALA A 90 10.90 -28.26 -8.23
CA ALA A 90 12.24 -28.83 -8.36
C ALA A 90 12.25 -30.35 -8.14
N ASP A 91 11.52 -30.86 -7.16
CA ASP A 91 11.36 -32.31 -6.92
C ASP A 91 10.73 -33.01 -8.12
N TYR A 92 9.67 -32.43 -8.71
CA TYR A 92 9.07 -32.94 -9.95
C TYR A 92 10.09 -33.00 -11.10
N THR A 93 10.84 -31.90 -11.31
CA THR A 93 11.81 -31.80 -12.41
C THR A 93 12.97 -32.78 -12.25
N ASN A 94 13.45 -32.95 -11.00
CA ASN A 94 14.57 -33.83 -10.68
C ASN A 94 14.16 -35.30 -10.43
N ARG A 95 12.86 -35.61 -10.56
CA ARG A 95 12.29 -36.93 -10.27
C ARG A 95 12.63 -37.43 -8.86
N TYR A 96 12.62 -36.50 -7.90
CA TYR A 96 12.94 -36.77 -6.50
C TYR A 96 11.66 -36.94 -5.68
N THR A 97 11.59 -38.05 -4.90
CA THR A 97 10.51 -38.26 -3.94
C THR A 97 11.00 -37.88 -2.55
N HIS A 98 10.33 -36.91 -1.93
CA HIS A 98 10.68 -36.46 -0.59
C HIS A 98 10.38 -37.56 0.45
N PRO A 99 11.32 -37.92 1.35
CA PRO A 99 11.15 -39.03 2.30
C PRO A 99 9.93 -38.93 3.22
N GLU A 100 9.45 -37.72 3.50
CA GLU A 100 8.26 -37.52 4.32
C GLU A 100 6.99 -38.12 3.72
N TYR A 101 6.88 -38.21 2.38
CA TYR A 101 5.73 -38.87 1.76
C TYR A 101 5.69 -40.36 2.17
N LEU A 102 6.85 -41.02 2.24
CA LEU A 102 6.94 -42.41 2.71
C LEU A 102 6.56 -42.52 4.18
N ARG A 103 6.93 -41.57 5.05
CA ARG A 103 6.54 -41.52 6.47
C ARG A 103 5.05 -41.37 6.65
N PHE A 104 4.34 -40.72 5.73
CA PHE A 104 2.88 -40.63 5.71
C PHE A 104 2.20 -41.84 5.10
N GLY A 105 2.90 -42.95 4.81
CA GLY A 105 2.35 -44.13 4.21
C GLY A 105 1.99 -43.98 2.72
N MET A 106 2.66 -43.05 2.04
CA MET A 106 2.44 -42.74 0.61
C MET A 106 3.46 -43.42 -0.29
N ASP A 107 3.82 -44.67 0.06
CA ASP A 107 4.72 -45.53 -0.72
C ASP A 107 4.12 -45.96 -2.09
N TRP A 108 2.85 -45.69 -2.31
CA TRP A 108 2.13 -45.88 -3.56
C TRP A 108 2.33 -44.78 -4.60
N ILE A 109 3.08 -43.73 -4.30
CA ILE A 109 3.43 -42.67 -5.26
C ILE A 109 4.45 -43.25 -6.26
N ASP A 110 3.99 -43.51 -7.48
CA ASP A 110 4.82 -44.18 -8.51
C ASP A 110 5.61 -43.23 -9.41
N ASN A 111 5.20 -41.95 -9.48
CA ASN A 111 5.80 -41.01 -10.42
C ASN A 111 5.76 -39.56 -9.92
N PRO A 112 6.64 -38.67 -10.46
CA PRO A 112 6.70 -37.28 -10.05
C PRO A 112 5.41 -36.49 -10.26
N GLY A 113 4.59 -36.88 -11.24
CA GLY A 113 3.31 -36.22 -11.50
C GLY A 113 2.29 -36.45 -10.38
N GLU A 114 2.26 -37.66 -9.83
CA GLU A 114 1.44 -37.95 -8.63
C GLU A 114 1.93 -37.14 -7.43
N GLN A 115 3.23 -37.13 -7.16
CA GLN A 115 3.79 -36.35 -6.06
C GLN A 115 3.45 -34.86 -6.19
N LEU A 116 3.56 -34.27 -7.40
CA LEU A 116 3.19 -32.88 -7.64
C LEU A 116 1.70 -32.64 -7.34
N ASN A 117 0.81 -33.50 -7.83
CA ASN A 117 -0.61 -33.38 -7.55
C ASN A 117 -0.93 -33.58 -6.07
N MET A 118 -0.22 -34.49 -5.39
CA MET A 118 -0.33 -34.68 -3.94
C MET A 118 0.02 -33.40 -3.20
N ALA A 119 1.17 -32.77 -3.51
CA ALA A 119 1.58 -31.53 -2.90
C ALA A 119 0.57 -30.40 -3.15
N MET A 120 -0.06 -30.36 -4.32
CA MET A 120 -0.97 -29.28 -4.72
C MET A 120 -2.41 -29.45 -4.17
N HIS A 121 -2.89 -30.68 -3.98
CA HIS A 121 -4.33 -30.93 -3.76
C HIS A 121 -4.65 -31.83 -2.58
N TRP A 122 -3.74 -32.71 -2.19
CA TRP A 122 -3.96 -33.59 -1.06
C TRP A 122 -4.03 -32.79 0.24
N TRP A 123 -4.52 -33.28 1.25
CA TRP A 123 -4.74 -32.59 2.53
C TRP A 123 -5.63 -31.35 2.44
N GLY A 124 -6.28 -31.08 1.29
CA GLY A 124 -7.15 -29.92 1.13
C GLY A 124 -6.40 -28.63 0.80
N HIS A 125 -5.20 -28.74 0.22
CA HIS A 125 -4.45 -27.57 -0.23
C HIS A 125 -5.23 -26.82 -1.33
N GLN A 126 -5.31 -25.49 -1.20
CA GLN A 126 -5.99 -24.60 -2.14
C GLN A 126 -5.03 -23.69 -2.87
N TRP A 127 -3.90 -23.32 -2.24
CA TRP A 127 -2.92 -22.41 -2.82
C TRP A 127 -1.53 -22.64 -2.24
N LEU A 128 -0.57 -23.05 -3.06
CA LEU A 128 0.83 -23.16 -2.65
C LEU A 128 1.59 -21.86 -2.93
N TYR A 129 2.58 -21.61 -2.12
CA TYR A 129 3.41 -20.41 -2.17
C TYR A 129 4.88 -20.76 -2.43
N ASP A 130 5.55 -19.91 -3.22
CA ASP A 130 6.99 -19.73 -3.17
C ASP A 130 7.34 -18.45 -2.38
N GLU A 131 8.63 -18.18 -2.23
CA GLU A 131 9.11 -17.00 -1.48
C GLU A 131 8.63 -15.69 -2.09
N GLU A 132 8.60 -15.60 -3.44
CA GLU A 132 8.20 -14.37 -4.14
C GLU A 132 6.73 -14.06 -3.87
N GLU A 133 5.85 -15.04 -4.04
CA GLU A 133 4.40 -14.86 -3.87
C GLU A 133 4.01 -14.63 -2.42
N LEU A 134 4.54 -15.41 -1.46
CA LEU A 134 4.23 -15.19 -0.05
C LEU A 134 4.73 -13.83 0.43
N SER A 135 5.94 -13.43 0.01
CA SER A 135 6.49 -12.10 0.30
C SER A 135 5.68 -10.98 -0.34
N ARG A 136 5.17 -11.19 -1.57
CA ARG A 136 4.34 -10.22 -2.28
C ARG A 136 3.05 -9.93 -1.53
N ILE A 137 2.31 -10.96 -1.12
CA ILE A 137 1.03 -10.78 -0.41
C ILE A 137 1.25 -10.18 0.99
N GLY A 138 2.34 -10.51 1.69
CA GLY A 138 2.70 -9.87 2.95
C GLY A 138 2.96 -8.36 2.79
N ARG A 139 3.77 -7.97 1.79
CA ARG A 139 4.01 -6.54 1.49
C ARG A 139 2.75 -5.81 1.04
N MET A 140 1.87 -6.47 0.29
CA MET A 140 0.63 -5.87 -0.20
C MET A 140 -0.29 -5.43 0.95
N VAL A 141 -0.27 -6.15 2.07
CA VAL A 141 -1.02 -5.77 3.27
C VAL A 141 -0.22 -4.94 4.29
N GLY A 142 0.98 -4.50 3.91
CA GLY A 142 1.79 -3.57 4.71
C GLY A 142 2.68 -4.22 5.77
N LEU A 143 2.96 -5.51 5.66
CA LEU A 143 3.99 -6.20 6.43
C LEU A 143 5.34 -6.13 5.70
N ASN A 144 6.43 -5.99 6.45
CA ASN A 144 7.79 -6.08 5.93
C ASN A 144 8.30 -7.52 6.02
N VAL A 145 8.95 -8.02 4.98
CA VAL A 145 9.70 -9.28 5.08
C VAL A 145 10.91 -9.04 5.98
N LYS A 146 10.92 -9.68 7.16
CA LYS A 146 12.02 -9.60 8.13
C LYS A 146 13.12 -10.60 7.81
N ALA A 147 12.74 -11.85 7.56
CA ALA A 147 13.69 -12.91 7.26
C ALA A 147 13.04 -14.06 6.49
N ARG A 148 13.84 -14.71 5.62
CA ARG A 148 13.64 -16.08 5.15
C ARG A 148 14.42 -16.98 6.08
N CYS A 149 13.75 -17.91 6.76
CA CYS A 149 14.35 -18.75 7.79
C CYS A 149 14.47 -20.21 7.32
N LYS A 150 15.33 -20.98 8.01
CA LYS A 150 15.32 -22.44 7.96
C LYS A 150 14.52 -23.00 9.12
N ILE A 151 14.17 -24.29 9.03
CA ILE A 151 13.50 -25.03 10.12
C ILE A 151 14.30 -24.85 11.41
N GLY A 152 13.61 -24.46 12.47
CA GLY A 152 14.17 -24.24 13.81
C GLY A 152 14.93 -22.94 14.01
N GLU A 153 15.26 -22.19 12.95
CA GLU A 153 15.95 -20.91 13.03
C GLU A 153 14.97 -19.74 13.14
N SER A 154 15.22 -18.82 14.05
CA SER A 154 14.53 -17.52 14.15
C SER A 154 15.42 -16.52 14.88
N THR A 155 15.29 -15.23 14.51
CA THR A 155 15.89 -14.11 15.26
C THR A 155 15.14 -13.85 16.56
N ASP A 156 13.85 -14.23 16.64
CA ASP A 156 13.04 -14.12 17.84
C ASP A 156 13.04 -15.46 18.61
N PRO A 157 13.52 -15.49 19.87
CA PRO A 157 13.60 -16.71 20.67
C PRO A 157 12.27 -17.46 20.82
N ILE A 158 11.14 -16.76 20.81
CA ILE A 158 9.82 -17.38 21.00
C ILE A 158 9.45 -18.33 19.83
N PHE A 159 10.01 -18.12 18.65
CA PHE A 159 9.72 -18.92 17.46
C PHE A 159 10.75 -20.00 17.17
N ARG A 160 11.90 -20.05 17.90
CA ARG A 160 12.97 -21.03 17.65
C ARG A 160 12.50 -22.44 17.92
N GLY A 161 12.79 -23.37 16.99
CA GLY A 161 12.50 -24.78 17.14
C GLY A 161 11.00 -25.11 17.18
N ARG A 162 10.14 -24.25 16.64
CA ARG A 162 8.70 -24.47 16.64
C ARG A 162 8.24 -25.38 15.50
N GLU A 163 8.91 -25.35 14.33
CA GLU A 163 8.56 -26.22 13.22
C GLU A 163 8.79 -27.70 13.58
N HIS A 164 7.87 -28.53 13.17
CA HIS A 164 7.95 -29.98 13.39
C HIS A 164 7.74 -30.79 12.12
N ARG A 165 7.36 -30.14 11.02
CA ARG A 165 7.13 -30.78 9.74
C ARG A 165 8.32 -30.55 8.81
N ALA A 166 8.95 -31.64 8.33
CA ALA A 166 10.07 -31.53 7.40
C ALA A 166 9.68 -30.94 6.03
N LEU A 167 8.39 -30.94 5.71
CA LEU A 167 7.84 -30.30 4.50
C LEU A 167 7.63 -28.80 4.65
N SER A 168 7.93 -28.19 5.80
CA SER A 168 7.95 -26.72 5.99
C SER A 168 9.11 -26.08 5.24
N GLY A 169 9.17 -26.27 3.92
CA GLY A 169 10.26 -25.79 3.05
C GLY A 169 10.33 -24.27 2.94
N LEU A 170 9.22 -23.57 3.08
CA LEU A 170 9.12 -22.11 3.03
C LEU A 170 8.76 -21.54 4.40
N ILE A 171 9.68 -20.80 5.00
CA ILE A 171 9.48 -20.15 6.30
C ILE A 171 9.81 -18.67 6.17
N ILE A 172 8.82 -17.80 6.33
CA ILE A 172 9.00 -16.34 6.27
C ILE A 172 8.54 -15.71 7.59
N GLU A 173 9.38 -14.85 8.13
CA GLU A 173 9.03 -13.92 9.18
C GLU A 173 8.68 -12.56 8.57
N PHE A 174 7.48 -12.09 8.87
CA PHE A 174 7.05 -10.73 8.55
C PHE A 174 6.99 -9.91 9.82
N GLU A 175 7.31 -8.63 9.70
CA GLU A 175 7.26 -7.67 10.81
C GLU A 175 6.28 -6.55 10.48
N LYS A 176 5.45 -6.18 11.47
CA LYS A 176 4.64 -4.96 11.37
C LYS A 176 5.54 -3.74 11.58
N PRO A 177 5.73 -2.87 10.58
CA PRO A 177 6.52 -1.66 10.75
C PRO A 177 5.83 -0.67 11.70
N ASP A 178 6.61 0.05 12.50
CA ASP A 178 6.15 1.26 13.19
C ASP A 178 6.24 2.45 12.23
N ARG A 179 5.11 2.96 11.80
CA ARG A 179 5.01 4.11 10.87
C ARG A 179 4.78 5.43 11.59
N ARG A 180 4.71 5.42 12.91
CA ARG A 180 4.47 6.65 13.69
C ARG A 180 5.66 7.59 13.60
N LEU A 181 5.42 8.85 13.24
CA LEU A 181 6.40 9.90 13.41
C LEU A 181 6.49 10.31 14.88
N LYS A 182 7.68 10.66 15.32
CA LYS A 182 7.87 11.34 16.60
C LYS A 182 7.54 12.83 16.45
N ALA A 183 7.11 13.46 17.53
CA ALA A 183 6.69 14.86 17.50
C ALA A 183 7.75 15.84 16.98
N ASP A 184 9.03 15.53 17.23
CA ASP A 184 10.17 16.37 16.82
C ASP A 184 10.79 15.98 15.50
N ASP A 185 10.26 14.93 14.82
CA ASP A 185 10.78 14.50 13.53
C ASP A 185 10.54 15.58 12.48
N GLN A 186 11.60 15.87 11.71
CA GLN A 186 11.57 16.80 10.59
C GLN A 186 11.97 16.05 9.30
N PRO A 187 11.14 15.11 8.80
CA PRO A 187 11.47 14.34 7.61
C PRO A 187 11.61 15.24 6.39
N LEU A 188 12.44 14.83 5.43
CA LEU A 188 12.47 15.49 4.13
C LEU A 188 11.17 15.20 3.38
N VAL A 189 10.45 16.26 2.99
CA VAL A 189 9.26 16.17 2.14
C VAL A 189 9.58 16.68 0.75
N THR A 190 9.31 15.90 -0.28
CA THR A 190 9.32 16.40 -1.66
C THR A 190 7.93 16.92 -2.02
N ILE A 191 7.81 18.25 -2.25
CA ILE A 191 6.67 18.80 -2.98
C ILE A 191 6.98 18.64 -4.46
N ALA A 192 6.24 17.74 -5.12
CA ALA A 192 6.51 17.35 -6.50
C ALA A 192 5.47 17.97 -7.44
N ILE A 193 5.93 18.82 -8.36
CA ILE A 193 5.09 19.56 -9.32
C ILE A 193 5.26 18.95 -10.72
N PRO A 194 4.31 18.15 -11.22
CA PRO A 194 4.28 17.67 -12.59
C PRO A 194 3.82 18.80 -13.54
N ALA A 195 4.71 19.75 -13.87
CA ALA A 195 4.38 20.97 -14.56
C ALA A 195 4.18 20.77 -16.07
N TYR A 196 3.09 21.33 -16.60
CA TYR A 196 2.77 21.36 -18.03
C TYR A 196 2.26 22.72 -18.48
N ASN A 197 1.36 23.36 -17.72
CA ASN A 197 0.73 24.63 -18.05
C ASN A 197 1.38 25.78 -17.24
N PRO A 198 2.00 26.79 -17.90
CA PRO A 198 2.65 27.87 -17.17
C PRO A 198 1.68 28.90 -16.56
N THR A 199 0.39 28.88 -16.91
CA THR A 199 -0.58 29.94 -16.58
C THR A 199 -0.65 30.22 -15.09
N PHE A 200 -0.79 29.16 -14.25
CA PHE A 200 -0.91 29.29 -12.79
C PHE A 200 0.34 28.79 -12.07
N PHE A 201 1.34 28.28 -12.79
CA PHE A 201 2.54 27.65 -12.23
C PHE A 201 3.29 28.53 -11.22
N ARG A 202 3.36 29.86 -11.45
CA ARG A 202 4.00 30.80 -10.51
C ARG A 202 3.33 30.74 -9.14
N GLN A 203 2.01 30.79 -9.10
CA GLN A 203 1.23 30.73 -7.85
C GLN A 203 1.38 29.39 -7.16
N ALA A 204 1.36 28.27 -7.90
CA ALA A 204 1.60 26.94 -7.36
C ALA A 204 3.00 26.84 -6.73
N LEU A 205 4.04 27.29 -7.44
CA LEU A 205 5.42 27.32 -6.95
C LEU A 205 5.55 28.15 -5.67
N GLU A 206 4.99 29.36 -5.63
CA GLU A 206 5.03 30.25 -4.46
C GLU A 206 4.33 29.62 -3.26
N SER A 207 3.21 28.91 -3.46
CA SER A 207 2.53 28.17 -2.40
C SER A 207 3.38 27.04 -1.83
N ALA A 208 4.17 26.35 -2.68
CA ALA A 208 5.12 25.32 -2.26
C ALA A 208 6.31 25.90 -1.48
N LEU A 209 6.87 27.03 -1.93
CA LEU A 209 8.03 27.66 -1.30
C LEU A 209 7.69 28.32 0.05
N SER A 210 6.42 28.72 0.25
CA SER A 210 5.93 29.41 1.46
C SER A 210 5.54 28.48 2.62
N GLN A 211 5.72 27.15 2.48
CA GLN A 211 5.36 26.20 3.51
C GLN A 211 6.11 26.45 4.83
N THR A 212 5.41 26.24 5.96
CA THR A 212 6.00 26.39 7.33
C THR A 212 6.97 25.27 7.67
N HIS A 213 6.79 24.06 7.12
CA HIS A 213 7.78 23.01 7.20
C HIS A 213 8.99 23.37 6.33
N THR A 214 10.20 23.33 6.90
CA THR A 214 11.39 23.87 6.25
C THR A 214 12.26 22.84 5.53
N ASN A 215 12.22 21.57 5.97
CA ASN A 215 12.99 20.48 5.36
C ASN A 215 12.30 19.95 4.09
N LEU A 216 12.38 20.75 3.02
CA LEU A 216 11.69 20.53 1.76
C LEU A 216 12.64 20.38 0.58
N GLU A 217 12.26 19.51 -0.35
CA GLU A 217 12.63 19.55 -1.76
C GLU A 217 11.40 20.01 -2.56
N VAL A 218 11.55 21.01 -3.43
CA VAL A 218 10.51 21.40 -4.40
C VAL A 218 10.98 20.91 -5.76
N LEU A 219 10.45 19.77 -6.19
CA LEU A 219 10.82 19.09 -7.42
C LEU A 219 9.86 19.46 -8.56
N ILE A 220 10.36 20.04 -9.61
CA ILE A 220 9.60 20.35 -10.82
C ILE A 220 10.01 19.40 -11.94
N CYS A 221 9.08 18.59 -12.42
CA CYS A 221 9.23 17.81 -13.65
C CYS A 221 8.47 18.52 -14.77
N ASP A 222 9.21 19.20 -15.65
CA ASP A 222 8.66 20.10 -16.67
C ASP A 222 8.36 19.35 -17.96
N ASP A 223 7.06 19.20 -18.24
CA ASP A 223 6.49 18.60 -19.45
C ASP A 223 5.94 19.63 -20.44
N CYS A 224 6.07 20.94 -20.14
CA CYS A 224 5.64 22.03 -20.99
C CYS A 224 6.41 22.01 -22.33
N PRO A 225 5.73 22.08 -23.48
CA PRO A 225 6.40 22.13 -24.78
C PRO A 225 7.38 23.30 -24.96
N GLY A 226 7.09 24.42 -24.29
CA GLY A 226 7.88 25.66 -24.34
C GLY A 226 8.99 25.76 -23.30
N LYS A 227 9.44 26.99 -23.09
CA LYS A 227 10.46 27.38 -22.09
C LYS A 227 9.87 28.20 -20.94
N ASP A 228 8.55 28.37 -20.87
CA ASP A 228 7.91 29.32 -19.96
C ASP A 228 8.03 28.93 -18.51
N ILE A 229 7.85 27.61 -18.18
CA ILE A 229 8.14 27.08 -16.84
C ILE A 229 9.59 27.41 -16.44
N LYS A 230 10.56 27.14 -17.32
CA LYS A 230 11.99 27.41 -17.05
C LYS A 230 12.27 28.90 -16.84
N LYS A 231 11.60 29.78 -17.60
CA LYS A 231 11.75 31.24 -17.43
C LYS A 231 11.29 31.69 -16.05
N ILE A 232 10.09 31.22 -15.62
CA ILE A 232 9.55 31.52 -14.29
C ILE A 232 10.53 31.00 -13.21
N LEU A 233 10.96 29.74 -13.29
CA LEU A 233 11.87 29.13 -12.32
C LEU A 233 13.22 29.88 -12.20
N SER A 234 13.74 30.48 -13.27
CA SER A 234 15.04 31.12 -13.25
C SER A 234 15.15 32.29 -12.27
N GLU A 235 14.02 32.87 -11.87
CA GLU A 235 13.95 33.96 -10.89
C GLU A 235 14.11 33.38 -9.47
N TYR A 236 13.46 32.24 -9.17
CA TYR A 236 13.40 31.61 -7.84
C TYR A 236 14.64 30.78 -7.55
N GLN A 237 15.20 30.05 -8.53
CA GLN A 237 16.37 29.18 -8.32
C GLN A 237 17.63 29.93 -7.87
N LYS A 238 17.69 31.24 -8.09
CA LYS A 238 18.81 32.11 -7.64
C LYS A 238 18.81 32.28 -6.11
N VAL A 239 17.64 32.25 -5.52
CA VAL A 239 17.42 32.58 -4.10
C VAL A 239 16.99 31.41 -3.24
N ASP A 240 16.36 30.37 -3.81
CA ASP A 240 15.88 29.20 -3.07
C ASP A 240 16.55 27.89 -3.56
N LYS A 241 17.37 27.30 -2.70
CA LYS A 241 18.13 26.09 -2.99
C LYS A 241 17.31 24.80 -2.88
N ARG A 242 16.09 24.85 -2.38
CA ARG A 242 15.18 23.71 -2.29
C ARG A 242 14.62 23.30 -3.66
N ILE A 243 14.72 24.18 -4.67
CA ILE A 243 14.19 23.96 -6.02
C ILE A 243 15.09 23.06 -6.84
N ARG A 244 14.54 21.94 -7.30
CA ARG A 244 15.16 21.03 -8.25
C ARG A 244 14.31 20.93 -9.52
N TYR A 245 14.92 21.16 -10.66
CA TYR A 245 14.24 21.21 -11.96
C TYR A 245 14.73 20.11 -12.90
N LEU A 246 13.79 19.40 -13.51
CA LEU A 246 14.02 18.36 -14.50
C LEU A 246 13.12 18.60 -15.72
N LYS A 247 13.74 18.81 -16.89
CA LYS A 247 13.00 18.88 -18.16
C LYS A 247 12.73 17.48 -18.70
N ASN A 248 11.49 17.23 -19.12
CA ASN A 248 11.13 15.98 -19.78
C ASN A 248 11.57 16.01 -21.27
N PRO A 249 11.92 14.83 -21.83
CA PRO A 249 12.19 14.75 -23.26
C PRO A 249 10.96 15.14 -24.09
N ALA A 250 11.13 15.93 -25.15
CA ALA A 250 10.01 16.41 -25.97
C ALA A 250 9.13 15.27 -26.55
N LYS A 251 9.71 14.09 -26.79
CA LYS A 251 8.97 12.92 -27.28
C LYS A 251 7.96 12.32 -26.30
N THR A 252 8.06 12.66 -25.02
CA THR A 252 7.16 12.17 -23.94
C THR A 252 6.24 13.27 -23.40
N ALA A 253 6.49 14.52 -23.77
CA ALA A 253 5.76 15.67 -23.24
C ALA A 253 4.25 15.58 -23.54
N GLY A 254 3.44 15.77 -22.50
CA GLY A 254 1.97 15.78 -22.59
C GLY A 254 1.32 14.41 -22.90
N LYS A 255 2.09 13.32 -22.99
CA LYS A 255 1.54 11.99 -23.24
C LYS A 255 0.87 11.41 -21.99
N ASN A 256 -0.05 10.46 -22.24
CA ASN A 256 -0.74 9.72 -21.20
C ASN A 256 -1.41 10.63 -20.15
N PHE A 257 -1.95 11.78 -20.60
CA PHE A 257 -2.64 12.76 -19.73
C PHE A 257 -1.82 13.17 -18.49
N GLY A 258 -0.49 13.29 -18.66
CA GLY A 258 0.41 13.69 -17.58
C GLY A 258 0.83 12.58 -16.62
N ARG A 259 0.26 11.36 -16.71
CA ARG A 259 0.57 10.22 -15.85
C ARG A 259 2.08 9.93 -15.77
N ASP A 260 2.76 9.93 -16.90
CA ASP A 260 4.21 9.63 -16.97
C ASP A 260 5.03 10.71 -16.25
N ASN A 261 4.54 11.96 -16.22
CA ASN A 261 5.17 13.06 -15.50
C ASN A 261 5.01 12.90 -13.97
N TYR A 262 3.84 12.47 -13.48
CA TYR A 262 3.67 12.09 -12.08
C TYR A 262 4.60 10.95 -11.68
N MET A 263 4.71 9.91 -12.50
CA MET A 263 5.60 8.78 -12.22
C MET A 263 7.08 9.19 -12.27
N ARG A 264 7.45 10.15 -13.09
CA ARG A 264 8.79 10.75 -13.03
C ARG A 264 8.99 11.50 -11.72
N CYS A 265 8.07 12.36 -11.33
CA CYS A 265 8.10 13.03 -10.04
C CYS A 265 8.28 12.03 -8.89
N TYR A 266 7.49 10.96 -8.87
CA TYR A 266 7.60 9.91 -7.85
C TYR A 266 9.00 9.26 -7.81
N ARG A 267 9.53 8.84 -8.96
CA ARG A 267 10.85 8.21 -9.03
C ARG A 267 11.98 9.14 -8.58
N GLU A 268 11.92 10.38 -9.03
CA GLU A 268 12.97 11.38 -8.82
C GLU A 268 12.92 12.05 -7.44
N ALA A 269 11.79 12.02 -6.74
CA ALA A 269 11.64 12.55 -5.38
C ALA A 269 12.67 11.95 -4.42
N ARG A 270 13.31 12.79 -3.60
CA ARG A 270 14.30 12.41 -2.58
C ARG A 270 13.74 12.37 -1.18
N GLY A 271 12.56 12.97 -0.98
CA GLY A 271 11.89 13.01 0.29
C GLY A 271 11.45 11.62 0.78
N GLU A 272 11.42 11.46 2.09
CA GLU A 272 10.74 10.34 2.74
C GLU A 272 9.25 10.39 2.44
N PHE A 273 8.69 11.60 2.43
CA PHE A 273 7.30 11.86 2.07
C PHE A 273 7.21 12.57 0.73
N ILE A 274 6.12 12.27 0.02
CA ILE A 274 5.74 12.96 -1.22
C ILE A 274 4.42 13.69 -1.02
N LYS A 275 4.42 14.96 -1.38
CA LYS A 275 3.26 15.82 -1.58
C LYS A 275 3.23 16.23 -3.05
N PHE A 276 2.27 15.74 -3.82
CA PHE A 276 2.07 16.29 -5.15
C PHE A 276 1.42 17.68 -5.07
N LEU A 277 1.72 18.49 -6.05
CA LEU A 277 1.05 19.78 -6.28
C LEU A 277 0.88 19.96 -7.78
N ASN A 278 -0.35 20.01 -8.26
CA ASN A 278 -0.64 20.31 -9.64
C ASN A 278 -0.22 21.76 -9.94
N ASP A 279 0.16 22.02 -11.18
CA ASP A 279 0.69 23.33 -11.60
C ASP A 279 -0.37 24.44 -11.68
N ASP A 280 -1.64 24.10 -11.43
CA ASP A 280 -2.79 25.00 -11.37
C ASP A 280 -3.41 25.14 -9.97
N ASP A 281 -3.01 24.28 -9.02
CA ASP A 281 -3.52 24.24 -7.64
C ASP A 281 -2.65 25.05 -6.67
N LEU A 282 -3.12 25.20 -5.41
CA LEU A 282 -2.38 25.85 -4.34
C LEU A 282 -2.39 24.99 -3.06
N LEU A 283 -1.38 25.21 -2.21
CA LEU A 283 -1.31 24.67 -0.85
C LEU A 283 -1.52 25.76 0.20
N ALA A 284 -2.22 25.44 1.27
CA ALA A 284 -2.22 26.26 2.48
C ALA A 284 -0.79 26.33 3.05
N ARG A 285 -0.42 27.46 3.64
CA ARG A 285 0.94 27.69 4.15
C ARG A 285 1.40 26.66 5.19
N ASN A 286 0.48 26.12 5.98
CA ASN A 286 0.73 25.09 7.00
C ASN A 286 0.47 23.64 6.51
N CYS A 287 0.19 23.43 5.22
CA CYS A 287 -0.29 22.16 4.68
C CYS A 287 0.64 21.00 5.02
N VAL A 288 1.91 21.07 4.68
CA VAL A 288 2.87 20.00 4.93
C VAL A 288 3.02 19.74 6.43
N GLN A 289 3.18 20.77 7.24
CA GLN A 289 3.33 20.65 8.69
C GLN A 289 2.12 19.99 9.33
N ARG A 290 0.91 20.44 8.95
CA ARG A 290 -0.36 19.90 9.48
C ARG A 290 -0.57 18.43 9.10
N MET A 291 -0.24 18.06 7.86
CA MET A 291 -0.32 16.68 7.39
C MET A 291 0.74 15.77 8.03
N LEU A 292 1.97 16.24 8.24
CA LEU A 292 3.00 15.48 8.96
C LEU A 292 2.60 15.22 10.42
N ALA A 293 2.01 16.21 11.09
CA ALA A 293 1.52 16.04 12.45
C ALA A 293 0.48 14.90 12.57
N ALA A 294 -0.31 14.66 11.52
CA ALA A 294 -1.26 13.56 11.51
C ALA A 294 -0.57 12.16 11.59
N PHE A 295 0.64 12.00 11.04
CA PHE A 295 1.39 10.74 11.15
C PHE A 295 1.90 10.44 12.56
N THR A 296 1.77 11.35 13.51
CA THR A 296 2.11 11.09 14.93
C THR A 296 0.97 10.41 15.69
N LEU A 297 -0.24 10.36 15.14
CA LEU A 297 -1.46 9.93 15.84
C LEU A 297 -1.60 8.41 15.96
N ALA A 298 -1.11 7.65 14.97
CA ALA A 298 -1.15 6.19 14.98
C ALA A 298 0.05 5.57 14.24
N ASP A 299 0.31 4.30 14.51
CA ASP A 299 1.47 3.54 14.00
C ASP A 299 1.26 2.96 12.61
N ASP A 300 0.06 3.01 12.07
CA ASP A 300 -0.32 2.38 10.81
C ASP A 300 -0.83 3.35 9.73
N ILE A 301 -0.60 4.66 9.92
CA ILE A 301 -1.01 5.66 8.93
C ILE A 301 -0.13 5.58 7.68
N THR A 302 -0.75 5.34 6.55
CA THR A 302 -0.08 5.27 5.23
C THR A 302 -0.40 6.46 4.34
N LEU A 303 -1.55 7.11 4.56
CA LEU A 303 -2.07 8.22 3.76
C LEU A 303 -2.70 9.27 4.65
N VAL A 304 -2.37 10.53 4.40
CA VAL A 304 -3.09 11.69 4.96
C VAL A 304 -3.66 12.50 3.82
N THR A 305 -4.95 12.75 3.85
CA THR A 305 -5.63 13.65 2.92
C THR A 305 -6.35 14.76 3.66
N SER A 306 -6.74 15.80 2.96
CA SER A 306 -7.52 16.91 3.53
C SER A 306 -8.67 17.31 2.62
N ARG A 307 -9.65 18.00 3.22
CA ARG A 307 -10.62 18.74 2.40
C ARG A 307 -9.87 19.65 1.44
N ARG A 308 -10.36 19.75 0.21
CA ARG A 308 -9.88 20.68 -0.80
C ARG A 308 -10.92 21.76 -1.06
N GLN A 309 -10.50 23.01 -1.08
CA GLN A 309 -11.37 24.14 -1.37
C GLN A 309 -11.32 24.44 -2.88
N PRO A 310 -12.47 24.37 -3.59
CA PRO A 310 -12.52 24.85 -4.97
C PRO A 310 -12.25 26.36 -5.04
N ILE A 311 -11.45 26.76 -6.03
CA ILE A 311 -11.18 28.19 -6.35
C ILE A 311 -11.35 28.44 -7.85
N ASP A 312 -11.62 29.67 -8.23
CA ASP A 312 -11.67 30.10 -9.63
C ASP A 312 -10.29 30.49 -10.20
N GLU A 313 -10.26 31.02 -11.42
CA GLU A 313 -9.03 31.49 -12.09
C GLU A 313 -8.34 32.63 -11.32
N ASN A 314 -9.08 33.42 -10.55
CA ASN A 314 -8.54 34.55 -9.74
C ASN A 314 -8.06 34.09 -8.36
N GLY A 315 -8.48 32.89 -7.91
CA GLY A 315 -8.22 32.38 -6.57
C GLY A 315 -9.37 32.62 -5.59
N ASP A 316 -10.52 33.11 -6.06
CA ASP A 316 -11.72 33.33 -5.26
C ASP A 316 -12.40 31.96 -4.97
N TYR A 317 -12.94 31.82 -3.74
CA TYR A 317 -13.57 30.59 -3.30
C TYR A 317 -14.86 30.29 -4.06
N LEU A 318 -14.96 29.08 -4.57
CA LEU A 318 -16.15 28.52 -5.17
C LEU A 318 -16.89 27.62 -4.17
N PRO A 319 -18.22 27.46 -4.33
CA PRO A 319 -18.97 26.47 -3.57
C PRO A 319 -18.44 25.06 -3.76
N ASP A 320 -18.58 24.24 -2.71
CA ASP A 320 -18.30 22.80 -2.80
C ASP A 320 -19.19 22.15 -3.88
N VAL A 321 -18.63 21.12 -4.50
CA VAL A 321 -19.35 20.18 -5.34
C VAL A 321 -19.24 18.80 -4.70
N GLY A 322 -20.14 17.87 -5.00
CA GLY A 322 -20.20 16.59 -4.32
C GLY A 322 -18.86 15.85 -4.17
N ALA A 323 -17.85 16.12 -5.02
CA ALA A 323 -16.52 15.54 -4.91
C ALA A 323 -15.61 16.28 -3.91
N THR A 324 -15.90 17.53 -3.54
CA THR A 324 -15.09 18.35 -2.63
C THR A 324 -15.69 18.50 -1.23
N GLU A 325 -16.94 18.06 -1.04
CA GLU A 325 -17.57 17.97 0.26
C GLU A 325 -16.78 17.03 1.19
N ALA A 326 -16.58 17.44 2.44
CA ALA A 326 -15.93 16.60 3.42
C ALA A 326 -16.82 15.38 3.74
N PRO A 327 -16.27 14.14 3.66
CA PRO A 327 -17.04 12.94 3.97
C PRO A 327 -17.28 12.75 5.48
N VAL A 328 -16.61 13.53 6.32
CA VAL A 328 -16.67 13.49 7.78
C VAL A 328 -16.80 14.91 8.35
N ALA A 329 -17.35 15.02 9.56
CA ALA A 329 -17.58 16.32 10.22
C ALA A 329 -16.34 16.83 10.99
N GLU A 330 -15.41 15.95 11.35
CA GLU A 330 -14.18 16.24 12.10
C GLU A 330 -13.03 15.39 11.58
N ASP A 331 -11.79 15.71 11.99
CA ASP A 331 -10.60 14.94 11.62
C ASP A 331 -10.78 13.48 12.05
N ALA A 332 -10.56 12.54 11.13
CA ALA A 332 -10.84 11.13 11.36
C ALA A 332 -9.69 10.23 10.88
N ILE A 333 -9.38 9.22 11.70
CA ILE A 333 -8.60 8.05 11.29
C ILE A 333 -9.60 7.02 10.77
N ILE A 334 -9.42 6.58 9.55
CA ILE A 334 -10.32 5.65 8.86
C ILE A 334 -9.51 4.41 8.47
N GLU A 335 -10.00 3.24 8.84
CA GLU A 335 -9.37 1.97 8.47
C GLU A 335 -9.34 1.85 6.93
N GLY A 336 -8.16 1.48 6.39
CA GLY A 336 -7.90 1.61 4.96
C GLY A 336 -8.74 0.69 4.08
N LEU A 337 -8.98 -0.57 4.48
CA LEU A 337 -9.81 -1.48 3.67
C LEU A 337 -11.26 -1.03 3.63
N SER A 338 -11.83 -0.63 4.76
CA SER A 338 -13.20 -0.10 4.84
C SER A 338 -13.38 1.14 3.97
N LEU A 339 -12.37 2.03 3.97
CA LEU A 339 -12.38 3.24 3.15
C LEU A 339 -12.28 2.91 1.66
N GLY A 340 -11.36 2.01 1.28
CA GLY A 340 -11.18 1.58 -0.10
C GLY A 340 -12.42 0.86 -0.65
N GLU A 341 -13.02 -0.04 0.12
CA GLU A 341 -14.28 -0.70 -0.23
C GLU A 341 -15.43 0.30 -0.41
N HIS A 342 -15.54 1.27 0.52
CA HIS A 342 -16.55 2.34 0.40
C HIS A 342 -16.37 3.13 -0.89
N ILE A 343 -15.15 3.56 -1.22
CA ILE A 343 -14.83 4.28 -2.45
C ILE A 343 -15.21 3.46 -3.67
N LEU A 344 -14.80 2.20 -3.72
CA LEU A 344 -15.06 1.32 -4.87
C LEU A 344 -16.54 0.98 -5.04
N THR A 345 -17.26 0.77 -3.93
CA THR A 345 -18.69 0.47 -3.95
C THR A 345 -19.54 1.68 -4.37
N LYS A 346 -19.17 2.87 -3.88
CA LYS A 346 -19.89 4.10 -4.21
C LYS A 346 -19.47 4.70 -5.57
N GLY A 347 -18.35 4.27 -6.14
CA GLY A 347 -17.83 4.83 -7.39
C GLY A 347 -17.42 6.31 -7.25
N LYS A 348 -16.97 6.73 -6.06
CA LYS A 348 -16.66 8.13 -5.76
C LYS A 348 -15.29 8.25 -5.07
N ASN A 349 -14.36 8.97 -5.70
CA ASN A 349 -13.06 9.29 -5.08
C ASN A 349 -13.24 10.43 -4.05
N ILE A 350 -13.32 10.06 -2.77
CA ILE A 350 -13.41 11.00 -1.66
C ILE A 350 -12.04 11.40 -1.09
N ILE A 351 -10.96 10.72 -1.50
CA ILE A 351 -9.57 11.07 -1.11
C ILE A 351 -9.13 12.35 -1.82
N GLY A 352 -9.47 12.46 -3.10
CA GLY A 352 -9.17 13.60 -3.94
C GLY A 352 -8.03 13.34 -4.93
N GLU A 353 -7.72 14.39 -5.68
CA GLU A 353 -6.60 14.45 -6.62
C GLU A 353 -5.25 14.48 -5.87
N PRO A 354 -4.13 14.27 -6.58
CA PRO A 354 -2.81 14.17 -5.96
C PRO A 354 -2.42 15.38 -5.09
N THR A 355 -2.90 16.58 -5.39
CA THR A 355 -2.66 17.78 -4.57
C THR A 355 -3.21 17.67 -3.15
N SER A 356 -4.21 16.81 -2.88
CA SER A 356 -4.80 16.69 -1.53
C SER A 356 -4.06 15.74 -0.60
N VAL A 357 -3.14 14.89 -1.10
CA VAL A 357 -2.56 13.75 -0.37
C VAL A 357 -1.10 13.95 0.00
N LEU A 358 -0.71 13.53 1.21
CA LEU A 358 0.67 13.31 1.66
C LEU A 358 0.84 11.83 2.03
N PHE A 359 1.93 11.19 1.57
CA PHE A 359 2.22 9.78 1.84
C PHE A 359 3.73 9.50 1.89
N ARG A 360 4.12 8.37 2.53
CA ARG A 360 5.51 7.91 2.51
C ARG A 360 5.85 7.25 1.17
N LYS A 361 6.96 7.69 0.55
CA LYS A 361 7.42 7.18 -0.74
C LYS A 361 7.61 5.65 -0.74
N LEU A 362 8.22 5.12 0.30
CA LEU A 362 8.54 3.69 0.38
C LEU A 362 7.31 2.77 0.42
N GLU A 363 6.15 3.26 0.85
CA GLU A 363 4.93 2.45 0.89
C GLU A 363 4.45 1.99 -0.50
N LEU A 364 4.90 2.66 -1.56
CA LEU A 364 4.55 2.31 -2.94
C LEU A 364 5.74 1.73 -3.74
N ALA A 365 6.89 1.50 -3.11
CA ALA A 365 8.11 1.08 -3.80
C ALA A 365 8.05 -0.34 -4.36
N ASP A 366 7.19 -1.19 -3.83
CA ASP A 366 6.98 -2.59 -4.25
C ASP A 366 5.89 -2.76 -5.31
N VAL A 367 5.12 -1.72 -5.62
CA VAL A 367 4.04 -1.77 -6.61
C VAL A 367 4.61 -1.88 -8.04
N ARG A 368 4.13 -2.86 -8.80
CA ARG A 368 4.60 -3.11 -10.18
C ARG A 368 3.47 -2.98 -11.20
N PRO A 369 3.74 -2.46 -12.41
CA PRO A 369 5.03 -1.89 -12.88
C PRO A 369 5.36 -0.53 -12.24
N ASP A 370 4.38 0.18 -11.69
CA ASP A 370 4.51 1.45 -10.99
C ASP A 370 3.28 1.74 -10.09
N PRO A 371 3.35 2.71 -9.15
CA PRO A 371 2.27 3.04 -8.23
C PRO A 371 0.91 3.39 -8.84
N MET A 372 0.87 3.91 -10.06
CA MET A 372 -0.36 4.26 -10.79
C MET A 372 -0.92 3.09 -11.63
N SER A 373 -0.54 1.86 -11.27
CA SER A 373 -0.98 0.62 -11.92
C SER A 373 -1.76 -0.24 -10.94
N MET A 374 -2.62 -1.11 -11.47
CA MET A 374 -3.36 -2.10 -10.69
C MET A 374 -3.30 -3.45 -11.41
N ASP A 375 -2.96 -4.53 -10.69
CA ASP A 375 -2.79 -5.88 -11.28
C ASP A 375 -1.86 -5.90 -12.51
N GLY A 376 -0.75 -5.17 -12.43
CA GLY A 376 0.22 -5.08 -13.52
C GLY A 376 -0.23 -4.20 -14.70
N LYS A 377 -1.40 -3.59 -14.66
CA LYS A 377 -1.96 -2.75 -15.73
C LYS A 377 -1.85 -1.27 -15.36
N PRO A 378 -1.14 -0.45 -16.16
CA PRO A 378 -1.16 0.99 -16.03
C PRO A 378 -2.58 1.54 -16.21
N LEU A 379 -3.02 2.41 -15.29
CA LEU A 379 -4.35 3.03 -15.36
C LEU A 379 -4.29 4.46 -15.88
N MET A 380 -5.39 4.88 -16.50
CA MET A 380 -5.67 6.25 -16.92
C MET A 380 -6.99 6.73 -16.32
N GLY A 381 -7.13 8.03 -16.10
CA GLY A 381 -8.36 8.63 -15.59
C GLY A 381 -8.62 8.43 -14.09
N VAL A 382 -8.11 7.35 -13.50
CA VAL A 382 -8.18 7.01 -12.06
C VAL A 382 -6.84 6.49 -11.55
N SER A 383 -5.75 6.91 -12.16
CA SER A 383 -4.40 6.44 -11.85
C SER A 383 -3.93 6.84 -10.44
N ASP A 384 -4.34 8.00 -9.96
CA ASP A 384 -4.16 8.47 -8.60
C ASP A 384 -4.89 7.57 -7.58
N LEU A 385 -6.12 7.17 -7.90
CA LEU A 385 -6.89 6.28 -7.02
C LEU A 385 -6.21 4.92 -6.86
N ALA A 386 -5.51 4.39 -7.89
CA ALA A 386 -4.72 3.18 -7.73
C ALA A 386 -3.65 3.35 -6.64
N MET A 387 -2.94 4.50 -6.61
CA MET A 387 -1.97 4.79 -5.55
C MET A 387 -2.62 4.80 -4.16
N TRP A 388 -3.79 5.44 -4.05
CA TRP A 388 -4.50 5.53 -2.77
C TRP A 388 -4.97 4.15 -2.29
N LEU A 389 -5.48 3.32 -3.18
CA LEU A 389 -5.90 1.95 -2.85
C LEU A 389 -4.73 1.07 -2.40
N HIS A 390 -3.56 1.18 -3.02
CA HIS A 390 -2.35 0.48 -2.54
C HIS A 390 -1.94 0.93 -1.12
N LEU A 391 -2.04 2.22 -0.82
CA LEU A 391 -1.75 2.74 0.51
C LEU A 391 -2.79 2.26 1.54
N MET A 392 -4.07 2.32 1.18
CA MET A 392 -5.17 1.87 2.03
C MET A 392 -5.13 0.36 2.31
N ALA A 393 -4.63 -0.46 1.39
CA ALA A 393 -4.40 -1.88 1.64
C ALA A 393 -3.32 -2.13 2.70
N LYS A 394 -2.42 -1.19 2.91
CA LYS A 394 -1.28 -1.30 3.83
C LYS A 394 -1.51 -0.67 5.20
N GLY A 395 -2.54 0.14 5.36
CA GLY A 395 -2.79 0.82 6.64
C GLY A 395 -3.97 1.77 6.59
N SER A 396 -4.07 2.58 7.63
CA SER A 396 -5.16 3.54 7.80
C SER A 396 -4.88 4.86 7.08
N ALA A 397 -5.96 5.55 6.72
CA ALA A 397 -5.93 6.91 6.20
C ALA A 397 -6.37 7.92 7.26
N ILE A 398 -5.84 9.14 7.19
CA ILE A 398 -6.39 10.27 7.95
C ILE A 398 -7.04 11.25 6.97
N TYR A 399 -8.26 11.64 7.28
CA TYR A 399 -8.96 12.75 6.62
C TYR A 399 -8.98 13.96 7.55
N LEU A 400 -8.41 15.09 7.10
CA LEU A 400 -8.42 16.38 7.79
C LEU A 400 -9.52 17.26 7.19
N VAL A 401 -10.42 17.79 8.03
CA VAL A 401 -11.53 18.66 7.57
C VAL A 401 -11.07 20.08 7.26
N GLU A 402 -9.90 20.50 7.75
CA GLU A 402 -9.27 21.74 7.37
C GLU A 402 -8.91 21.73 5.87
N PRO A 403 -9.28 22.75 5.08
CA PRO A 403 -8.87 22.83 3.68
C PRO A 403 -7.38 23.19 3.60
N LEU A 404 -6.54 22.20 3.25
CA LEU A 404 -5.10 22.36 3.13
C LEU A 404 -4.61 22.43 1.68
N SER A 405 -5.52 22.21 0.73
CA SER A 405 -5.27 22.39 -0.71
C SER A 405 -6.44 23.12 -1.36
N PHE A 406 -6.11 23.86 -2.42
CA PHE A 406 -7.07 24.66 -3.17
C PHE A 406 -7.07 24.16 -4.61
N PHE A 407 -8.21 23.59 -5.02
CA PHE A 407 -8.43 23.02 -6.34
C PHE A 407 -8.92 24.08 -7.29
N ARG A 408 -8.10 24.48 -8.25
CA ARG A 408 -8.47 25.53 -9.22
C ARG A 408 -9.35 24.97 -10.34
N ARG A 409 -10.41 25.67 -10.65
CA ARG A 409 -11.32 25.36 -11.76
C ARG A 409 -11.14 26.37 -12.89
N HIS A 410 -10.74 25.86 -14.07
CA HIS A 410 -10.58 26.69 -15.28
C HIS A 410 -10.81 25.86 -16.55
N LYS A 411 -11.10 26.53 -17.66
CA LYS A 411 -11.50 25.91 -18.94
C LYS A 411 -10.43 25.03 -19.61
N ASN A 412 -9.15 25.23 -19.27
CA ASN A 412 -8.04 24.50 -19.88
C ASN A 412 -7.61 23.26 -19.05
N GLN A 413 -8.36 22.85 -18.05
CA GLN A 413 -8.08 21.62 -17.30
C GLN A 413 -8.22 20.38 -18.20
N VAL A 414 -7.39 19.36 -17.96
CA VAL A 414 -7.38 18.10 -18.71
C VAL A 414 -8.79 17.48 -18.79
N GLN A 415 -9.53 17.52 -17.69
CA GLN A 415 -10.92 17.02 -17.62
C GLN A 415 -11.89 17.81 -18.49
N GLN A 416 -11.67 19.11 -18.66
CA GLN A 416 -12.51 19.97 -19.53
C GLN A 416 -12.15 19.76 -21.00
N VAL A 417 -10.87 19.65 -21.32
CA VAL A 417 -10.38 19.52 -22.71
C VAL A 417 -10.61 18.13 -23.30
N HIS A 418 -10.48 17.09 -22.48
CA HIS A 418 -10.53 15.69 -22.91
C HIS A 418 -11.71 14.91 -22.28
N GLY A 419 -12.77 15.59 -21.88
CA GLY A 419 -13.84 15.06 -21.03
C GLY A 419 -14.39 13.69 -21.42
N ALA A 420 -14.78 13.48 -22.68
CA ALA A 420 -15.34 12.19 -23.14
C ALA A 420 -14.29 11.04 -23.06
N ALA A 421 -13.09 11.27 -23.61
CA ALA A 421 -12.03 10.25 -23.58
C ALA A 421 -11.57 9.91 -22.17
N MET A 422 -11.49 10.93 -21.29
CA MET A 422 -11.13 10.71 -19.88
C MET A 422 -12.23 9.97 -19.13
N HIS A 423 -13.50 10.24 -19.43
CA HIS A 423 -14.63 9.53 -18.83
C HIS A 423 -14.60 8.02 -19.15
N ASP A 424 -14.39 7.65 -20.41
CA ASP A 424 -14.33 6.25 -20.85
C ASP A 424 -13.13 5.53 -20.19
N LEU A 425 -11.96 6.18 -20.14
CA LEU A 425 -10.79 5.63 -19.49
C LEU A 425 -10.99 5.49 -17.98
N ALA A 426 -11.66 6.44 -17.33
CA ALA A 426 -12.00 6.36 -15.92
C ALA A 426 -12.95 5.19 -15.64
N GLN A 427 -14.00 4.99 -16.45
CA GLN A 427 -14.90 3.85 -16.29
C GLN A 427 -14.17 2.51 -16.39
N GLN A 428 -13.29 2.35 -17.41
CA GLN A 428 -12.46 1.16 -17.55
C GLN A 428 -11.53 0.97 -16.33
N GLY A 429 -10.92 2.05 -15.87
CA GLY A 429 -10.07 2.05 -14.68
C GLY A 429 -10.82 1.63 -13.42
N TRP A 430 -12.02 2.16 -13.17
CA TRP A 430 -12.88 1.75 -12.05
C TRP A 430 -13.16 0.25 -12.07
N ALA A 431 -13.49 -0.32 -13.23
CA ALA A 431 -13.74 -1.76 -13.36
C ALA A 431 -12.49 -2.59 -13.00
N VAL A 432 -11.30 -2.15 -13.41
CA VAL A 432 -10.03 -2.82 -13.04
C VAL A 432 -9.78 -2.74 -11.55
N LEU A 433 -9.99 -1.58 -10.92
CA LEU A 433 -9.78 -1.39 -9.48
C LEU A 433 -10.73 -2.27 -8.65
N GLN A 434 -12.03 -2.28 -8.99
CA GLN A 434 -13.03 -3.13 -8.33
C GLN A 434 -12.71 -4.61 -8.48
N TYR A 435 -12.36 -5.06 -9.69
CA TYR A 435 -12.00 -6.45 -9.97
C TYR A 435 -10.76 -6.87 -9.15
N ALA A 436 -9.71 -6.06 -9.14
CA ALA A 436 -8.48 -6.36 -8.42
C ALA A 436 -8.71 -6.49 -6.91
N TRP A 437 -9.41 -5.53 -6.30
CA TRP A 437 -9.70 -5.56 -4.86
C TRP A 437 -10.59 -6.74 -4.47
N LYS A 438 -11.59 -7.07 -5.30
CA LYS A 438 -12.42 -8.26 -5.08
C LYS A 438 -11.59 -9.54 -5.19
N ARG A 439 -10.75 -9.66 -6.23
CA ARG A 439 -9.86 -10.80 -6.43
C ARG A 439 -8.87 -10.99 -5.28
N TRP A 440 -8.36 -9.89 -4.72
CA TRP A 440 -7.46 -9.92 -3.56
C TRP A 440 -8.17 -10.18 -2.24
N GLY A 441 -9.50 -10.28 -2.24
CA GLY A 441 -10.28 -10.45 -1.04
C GLY A 441 -10.35 -9.21 -0.14
N LEU A 442 -9.98 -8.04 -0.63
CA LEU A 442 -10.02 -6.77 0.11
C LEU A 442 -11.39 -6.06 0.00
N MET A 443 -12.33 -6.63 -0.72
CA MET A 443 -13.70 -6.18 -0.89
C MET A 443 -14.64 -7.34 -0.64
N ILE A 444 -15.64 -7.17 0.24
CA ILE A 444 -16.61 -8.18 0.67
C ILE A 444 -17.88 -8.11 -0.15
#